data_c2e5e725605152f9daee4af214060c99
#
_entry.id   c2e5e725605152f9daee4af214060c99
#
_cell.length_a   1.000
_cell.length_b   1.000
_cell.length_c   1.000
_cell.angle_alpha   90.00
_cell.angle_beta   90.00
_cell.angle_gamma   90.00
#
_symmetry.space_group_name_H-M   'P 1'
#
loop_
_entity.id
_entity.type
_entity.pdbx_description
1 polymer ?
#
loop_
_entity_poly.entity_id
_entity_poly.type
_entity_poly.pdbx_seq_one_letter_code
_entity_poly.pdbx_strand_id
1 'polypeptide(L)'
;MKKLIMILTAVFTLAISALGFAADGGDLNKEQKAAENFVAAFTMEAPEYRTFASGFDDTLKAKVTEQAYDVLKQQVQEKFGRLKESKFYSFQRYDNVDYVTYIGSFSKEKLVNITFAFNKENKMTDFALSPMQQEQK
;
A
#
# COMPACT_ATOMS: atom_id res chain seq x y z
N MET A 1 -9.78 -15.99 -13.48
CA MET A 1 -9.59 -15.65 -13.27
C MET A 1 -8.99 -15.06 -12.77
N LYS A 2 -8.67 -14.63 -12.49
CA LYS A 2 -8.16 -14.15 -12.02
C LYS A 2 -7.64 -13.20 -12.01
N LYS A 3 -7.39 -12.44 -11.87
CA LYS A 3 -6.98 -11.62 -11.94
C LYS A 3 -6.58 -10.94 -11.19
N LEU A 4 -6.24 -10.43 -11.02
CA LEU A 4 -5.80 -9.96 -10.47
C LEU A 4 -5.81 -8.85 -9.99
N ILE A 5 -5.49 -8.42 -9.58
CA ILE A 5 -5.54 -7.59 -8.87
C ILE A 5 -4.66 -6.69 -8.97
N MET A 6 -4.68 -5.95 -8.96
CA MET A 6 -4.07 -5.05 -9.00
C MET A 6 -2.80 -4.94 -8.80
N ILE A 7 -2.18 -4.98 -9.36
CA ILE A 7 -1.02 -5.01 -9.18
C ILE A 7 -0.54 -4.00 -9.93
N LEU A 8 -0.18 -3.17 -9.64
CA LEU A 8 0.13 -2.21 -10.28
C LEU A 8 1.41 -2.12 -10.58
N THR A 9 1.83 -1.85 -11.27
CA THR A 9 3.02 -1.82 -11.66
C THR A 9 3.53 -0.58 -11.75
N ALA A 10 3.33 0.14 -11.33
CA ALA A 10 3.71 1.29 -11.41
C ALA A 10 4.90 1.68 -11.56
N VAL A 11 5.33 2.18 -11.81
CA VAL A 11 6.35 2.54 -12.05
C VAL A 11 6.77 3.71 -11.67
N PHE A 12 7.17 4.11 -11.05
CA PHE A 12 7.51 5.19 -10.68
C PHE A 12 8.70 5.57 -11.08
N THR A 13 9.01 5.88 -11.65
CA THR A 13 10.09 6.29 -12.12
C THR A 13 10.72 7.21 -11.39
N LEU A 14 10.76 7.60 -10.88
CA LEU A 14 11.36 8.44 -10.30
C LEU A 14 12.00 9.34 -10.05
N ALA A 15 12.14 9.68 -9.96
CA ALA A 15 12.56 10.60 -9.93
C ALA A 15 13.15 11.26 -9.05
N ILE A 16 13.34 11.49 -8.59
CA ILE A 16 13.91 12.04 -7.89
C ILE A 16 14.16 13.14 -7.35
N SER A 17 14.29 13.69 -7.35
CA SER A 17 14.50 14.79 -7.05
C SER A 17 14.47 15.19 -5.88
N ALA A 18 14.28 15.08 -5.42
CA ALA A 18 14.20 15.41 -4.37
C ALA A 18 14.41 16.29 -3.53
N LEU A 19 14.46 16.74 -3.20
CA LEU A 19 14.61 17.58 -2.51
C LEU A 19 14.11 17.63 -1.41
N GLY A 20 13.92 17.25 -1.07
CA GLY A 20 13.51 17.16 -0.07
C GLY A 20 13.13 17.88 0.99
N PHE A 21 12.58 18.01 1.37
CA PHE A 21 12.23 18.71 2.20
C PHE A 21 11.60 18.28 3.16
N ALA A 22 11.50 18.38 3.76
CA ALA A 22 11.07 18.23 4.86
C ALA A 22 9.75 17.82 4.93
N ALA A 23 9.46 16.72 5.04
CA ALA A 23 8.14 16.35 5.13
C ALA A 23 7.73 16.71 6.45
N ASP A 24 6.58 17.10 6.60
CA ASP A 24 6.05 17.42 7.84
C ASP A 24 5.84 16.09 8.51
N GLY A 25 6.33 15.92 9.70
CA GLY A 25 6.15 14.71 10.44
C GLY A 25 4.70 14.35 10.64
N GLY A 26 3.83 15.34 10.75
CA GLY A 26 2.42 15.08 10.92
C GLY A 26 1.80 14.44 9.71
N ASP A 27 2.21 14.87 8.52
CA ASP A 27 1.69 14.28 7.30
C ASP A 27 2.16 12.85 7.16
N LEU A 28 3.42 12.62 7.41
CA LEU A 28 3.94 11.27 7.29
C LEU A 28 3.28 10.36 8.31
N ASN A 29 3.06 10.84 9.52
CA ASN A 29 2.41 10.01 10.52
C ASN A 29 1.02 9.60 10.10
N LYS A 30 0.27 10.51 9.52
CA LYS A 30 -1.09 10.20 9.09
C LYS A 30 -1.07 9.18 7.97
N GLU A 31 -0.15 9.36 7.05
CA GLU A 31 -0.08 8.47 5.91
C GLU A 31 0.41 7.08 6.33
N GLN A 32 1.35 7.02 7.26
CA GLN A 32 1.80 5.74 7.75
C GLN A 32 0.68 5.02 8.50
N LYS A 33 -0.12 5.77 9.25
CA LYS A 33 -1.21 5.13 9.96
C LYS A 33 -2.21 4.53 9.00
N ALA A 34 -2.52 5.26 7.94
CA ALA A 34 -3.45 4.76 6.93
C ALA A 34 -2.87 3.52 6.25
N ALA A 35 -1.57 3.56 5.95
CA ALA A 35 -0.92 2.42 5.31
C ALA A 35 -0.92 1.21 6.24
N GLU A 36 -0.68 1.43 7.52
CA GLU A 36 -0.65 0.33 8.47
C GLU A 36 -2.02 -0.28 8.65
N ASN A 37 -3.06 0.53 8.63
CA ASN A 37 -4.42 0.00 8.69
C ASN A 37 -4.72 -0.85 7.46
N PHE A 38 -4.17 -0.46 6.33
CA PHE A 38 -4.37 -1.20 5.10
C PHE A 38 -3.65 -2.54 5.17
N VAL A 39 -2.36 -2.54 5.53
CA VAL A 39 -1.62 -3.80 5.50
C VAL A 39 -2.07 -4.76 6.59
N ALA A 40 -2.69 -4.25 7.64
CA ALA A 40 -3.21 -5.12 8.69
C ALA A 40 -4.23 -6.11 8.14
N ALA A 41 -4.82 -5.78 7.00
CA ALA A 41 -5.81 -6.65 6.37
C ALA A 41 -5.23 -8.01 6.01
N PHE A 42 -3.94 -8.07 5.82
CA PHE A 42 -3.33 -9.29 5.32
C PHE A 42 -2.71 -10.13 6.43
N THR A 43 -2.88 -9.70 7.66
CA THR A 43 -2.40 -10.45 8.81
C THR A 43 -3.50 -11.40 9.26
N MET A 44 -3.23 -12.17 10.29
CA MET A 44 -4.22 -13.05 10.82
C MET A 44 -5.40 -12.33 11.42
N GLU A 45 -5.18 -11.12 11.90
CA GLU A 45 -6.27 -10.38 12.50
C GLU A 45 -6.65 -9.21 11.66
N ALA A 46 -7.26 -9.48 10.54
CA ALA A 46 -7.65 -8.42 9.64
C ALA A 46 -8.70 -7.52 10.29
N PRO A 47 -8.57 -6.22 10.12
CA PRO A 47 -9.53 -5.29 10.71
C PRO A 47 -10.82 -5.26 9.91
N GLU A 48 -11.82 -4.63 10.46
CA GLU A 48 -13.05 -4.42 9.75
C GLU A 48 -12.80 -3.48 8.61
N TYR A 49 -13.66 -3.51 7.64
CA TYR A 49 -13.52 -2.66 6.46
C TYR A 49 -13.39 -1.18 6.85
N ARG A 50 -14.14 -0.74 7.83
CA ARG A 50 -14.10 0.66 8.22
C ARG A 50 -12.69 1.08 8.62
N THR A 51 -11.99 0.26 9.36
CA THR A 51 -10.64 0.58 9.77
C THR A 51 -9.68 0.48 8.60
N PHE A 52 -9.83 -0.57 7.81
CA PHE A 52 -9.00 -0.77 6.63
C PHE A 52 -9.06 0.44 5.70
N ALA A 53 -10.25 0.95 5.46
CA ALA A 53 -10.45 2.03 4.52
C ALA A 53 -10.44 3.42 5.13
N SER A 54 -10.08 3.52 6.39
CA SER A 54 -10.21 4.80 7.08
C SER A 54 -9.38 5.91 6.48
N GLY A 55 -8.31 5.59 5.79
CA GLY A 55 -7.49 6.60 5.16
C GLY A 55 -7.77 6.84 3.70
N PHE A 56 -8.78 6.20 3.14
CA PHE A 56 -9.08 6.31 1.72
C PHE A 56 -9.76 7.62 1.39
N ASP A 57 -9.52 8.15 0.21
CA ASP A 57 -10.31 9.27 -0.25
C ASP A 57 -11.62 8.71 -0.79
N ASP A 58 -12.53 9.57 -1.19
CA ASP A 58 -13.85 9.13 -1.62
C ASP A 58 -13.80 8.29 -2.87
N THR A 59 -12.92 8.63 -3.78
CA THR A 59 -12.82 7.87 -5.02
C THR A 59 -12.34 6.45 -4.75
N LEU A 60 -11.35 6.31 -3.90
CA LEU A 60 -10.84 4.99 -3.60
C LEU A 60 -11.87 4.17 -2.81
N LYS A 61 -12.62 4.82 -1.94
CA LYS A 61 -13.67 4.11 -1.22
C LYS A 61 -14.71 3.58 -2.18
N ALA A 62 -15.00 4.33 -3.23
CA ALA A 62 -15.97 3.89 -4.20
C ALA A 62 -15.48 2.68 -4.98
N LYS A 63 -14.17 2.59 -5.19
CA LYS A 63 -13.63 1.48 -5.92
C LYS A 63 -13.41 0.26 -5.06
N VAL A 64 -13.00 0.45 -3.83
CA VAL A 64 -12.71 -0.67 -2.95
C VAL A 64 -13.76 -0.71 -1.87
N THR A 65 -14.88 -1.31 -2.22
CA THR A 65 -16.00 -1.42 -1.30
C THR A 65 -15.72 -2.56 -0.33
N GLU A 66 -16.61 -2.77 0.61
CA GLU A 66 -16.44 -3.84 1.57
C GLU A 66 -16.36 -5.19 0.87
N GLN A 67 -17.12 -5.35 -0.21
CA GLN A 67 -17.09 -6.56 -0.95
C GLN A 67 -15.75 -6.73 -1.64
N ALA A 68 -15.22 -5.64 -2.21
CA ALA A 68 -13.92 -5.68 -2.85
C ALA A 68 -12.83 -5.95 -1.82
N TYR A 69 -13.01 -5.49 -0.60
CA TYR A 69 -12.07 -5.75 0.48
C TYR A 69 -11.96 -7.27 0.72
N ASP A 70 -13.10 -7.94 0.76
CA ASP A 70 -13.07 -9.38 0.98
C ASP A 70 -12.37 -10.09 -0.15
N VAL A 71 -12.59 -9.64 -1.37
CA VAL A 71 -11.93 -10.25 -2.53
C VAL A 71 -10.43 -9.98 -2.49
N LEU A 72 -10.05 -8.77 -2.12
CA LEU A 72 -8.65 -8.40 -2.05
C LEU A 72 -7.92 -9.27 -1.02
N LYS A 73 -8.51 -9.47 0.14
CA LYS A 73 -7.89 -10.29 1.15
C LYS A 73 -7.68 -11.71 0.64
N GLN A 74 -8.67 -12.22 -0.05
CA GLN A 74 -8.58 -13.55 -0.56
C GLN A 74 -7.51 -13.67 -1.63
N GLN A 75 -7.45 -12.71 -2.53
CA GLN A 75 -6.47 -12.76 -3.60
C GLN A 75 -5.05 -12.62 -3.08
N VAL A 76 -4.84 -11.76 -2.10
CA VAL A 76 -3.52 -11.61 -1.53
C VAL A 76 -3.12 -12.89 -0.80
N GLN A 77 -4.07 -13.49 -0.10
CA GLN A 77 -3.81 -14.71 0.61
C GLN A 77 -3.40 -15.82 -0.37
N GLU A 78 -4.07 -15.90 -1.48
CA GLU A 78 -3.75 -16.94 -2.46
C GLU A 78 -2.42 -16.69 -3.14
N LYS A 79 -2.13 -15.44 -3.44
CA LYS A 79 -0.93 -15.14 -4.16
C LYS A 79 0.30 -15.01 -3.29
N PHE A 80 0.20 -14.34 -2.20
CA PHE A 80 1.35 -14.07 -1.34
C PHE A 80 1.31 -14.77 0.00
N GLY A 81 0.14 -15.21 0.42
CA GLY A 81 0.00 -15.82 1.72
C GLY A 81 -0.31 -14.78 2.77
N ARG A 82 0.03 -15.07 4.00
CA ARG A 82 -0.30 -14.19 5.10
C ARG A 82 0.87 -13.28 5.41
N LEU A 83 0.59 -12.05 5.70
CA LEU A 83 1.64 -11.08 6.02
C LEU A 83 2.21 -11.39 7.39
N LYS A 84 3.51 -11.57 7.46
CA LYS A 84 4.16 -11.85 8.70
C LYS A 84 4.80 -10.61 9.28
N GLU A 85 5.26 -9.72 8.44
CA GLU A 85 5.95 -8.55 8.92
C GLU A 85 5.98 -7.52 7.82
N SER A 86 5.90 -6.27 8.16
CA SER A 86 6.06 -5.22 7.16
C SER A 86 6.93 -4.15 7.76
N LYS A 87 7.69 -3.47 6.92
CA LYS A 87 8.55 -2.41 7.35
C LYS A 87 8.42 -1.22 6.45
N PHE A 88 8.41 -0.05 7.03
CA PHE A 88 8.40 1.18 6.27
C PHE A 88 9.70 1.25 5.47
N TYR A 89 9.59 1.58 4.22
CA TYR A 89 10.76 1.62 3.36
C TYR A 89 11.07 3.02 2.86
N SER A 90 10.11 3.74 2.34
CA SER A 90 10.40 5.05 1.81
C SER A 90 9.18 5.96 1.76
N PHE A 91 9.46 7.24 1.72
CA PHE A 91 8.44 8.26 1.60
C PHE A 91 8.97 9.22 0.55
N GLN A 92 8.18 9.50 -0.47
CA GLN A 92 8.59 10.42 -1.51
C GLN A 92 7.49 11.45 -1.70
N ARG A 93 7.85 12.69 -1.66
CA ARG A 93 6.87 13.76 -1.76
C ARG A 93 7.03 14.51 -3.06
N TYR A 94 5.94 14.62 -3.79
CA TYR A 94 5.91 15.38 -5.02
C TYR A 94 4.88 16.49 -4.86
N ASP A 95 4.73 17.32 -5.86
CA ASP A 95 3.81 18.44 -5.76
C ASP A 95 2.40 18.04 -5.42
N ASN A 96 1.90 17.01 -6.05
CA ASN A 96 0.51 16.65 -5.87
C ASN A 96 0.28 15.33 -5.20
N VAL A 97 1.30 14.59 -4.91
CA VAL A 97 1.10 13.26 -4.40
C VAL A 97 2.28 12.85 -3.54
N ASP A 98 2.01 12.10 -2.50
CA ASP A 98 3.05 11.52 -1.67
C ASP A 98 2.97 10.02 -1.90
N TYR A 99 4.13 9.37 -1.99
CA TYR A 99 4.16 7.92 -2.09
C TYR A 99 4.82 7.36 -0.84
N VAL A 100 4.18 6.37 -0.26
CA VAL A 100 4.71 5.70 0.91
C VAL A 100 4.87 4.24 0.54
N THR A 101 6.03 3.68 0.77
CA THR A 101 6.30 2.29 0.40
C THR A 101 6.67 1.49 1.63
N TYR A 102 6.09 0.31 1.71
CA TYR A 102 6.42 -0.66 2.75
C TYR A 102 6.90 -1.93 2.04
N ILE A 103 7.74 -2.68 2.72
CA ILE A 103 8.13 -3.98 2.21
C ILE A 103 7.51 -5.00 3.14
N GLY A 104 6.74 -5.89 2.59
CA GLY A 104 6.06 -6.91 3.37
C GLY A 104 6.68 -8.27 3.17
N SER A 105 6.74 -9.05 4.24
CA SER A 105 7.20 -10.43 4.15
C SER A 105 5.97 -11.29 4.39
N PHE A 106 5.61 -12.08 3.40
CA PHE A 106 4.44 -12.92 3.46
C PHE A 106 4.86 -14.38 3.52
N SER A 107 3.94 -15.24 3.85
CA SER A 107 4.29 -16.65 4.00
C SER A 107 4.67 -17.31 2.69
N LYS A 108 4.16 -16.85 1.57
CA LYS A 108 4.51 -17.42 0.29
C LYS A 108 5.45 -16.57 -0.54
N GLU A 109 5.56 -15.29 -0.20
CA GLU A 109 6.39 -14.40 -0.97
C GLU A 109 7.16 -13.55 0.02
N LYS A 110 8.44 -13.68 0.08
CA LYS A 110 9.21 -13.02 1.09
C LYS A 110 9.34 -11.53 0.99
N LEU A 111 9.34 -11.00 -0.18
CA LEU A 111 9.46 -9.57 -0.35
C LEU A 111 8.39 -9.07 -1.29
N VAL A 112 7.48 -8.30 -0.76
CA VAL A 112 6.42 -7.71 -1.55
C VAL A 112 6.48 -6.21 -1.36
N ASN A 113 6.52 -5.49 -2.45
CA ASN A 113 6.54 -4.05 -2.42
C ASN A 113 5.11 -3.57 -2.32
N ILE A 114 4.81 -2.79 -1.31
CA ILE A 114 3.46 -2.27 -1.11
C ILE A 114 3.56 -0.77 -1.12
N THR A 115 3.05 -0.16 -2.16
CA THR A 115 3.16 1.28 -2.35
C THR A 115 1.79 1.92 -2.29
N PHE A 116 1.71 3.05 -1.63
CA PHE A 116 0.48 3.79 -1.46
C PHE A 116 0.68 5.19 -1.99
N ALA A 117 -0.35 5.72 -2.63
CA ALA A 117 -0.33 7.11 -3.08
C ALA A 117 -1.31 7.89 -2.22
N PHE A 118 -0.91 9.07 -1.80
CA PHE A 118 -1.75 9.93 -0.96
C PHE A 118 -1.86 11.31 -1.60
N ASN A 119 -3.02 11.92 -1.45
CA ASN A 119 -3.19 13.27 -1.96
C ASN A 119 -2.73 14.28 -0.90
N LYS A 120 -2.90 15.55 -1.18
CA LYS A 120 -2.41 16.59 -0.28
C LYS A 120 -3.19 16.70 1.00
N GLU A 121 -4.28 15.98 1.12
CA GLU A 121 -5.04 15.95 2.36
C GLU A 121 -4.73 14.69 3.14
N ASN A 122 -3.68 13.99 2.76
CA ASN A 122 -3.22 12.79 3.42
C ASN A 122 -4.21 11.63 3.32
N LYS A 123 -4.99 11.63 2.24
CA LYS A 123 -5.93 10.54 2.01
C LYS A 123 -5.36 9.64 0.94
N MET A 124 -5.51 8.36 1.13
CA MET A 124 -4.98 7.39 0.17
C MET A 124 -5.82 7.39 -1.09
N THR A 125 -5.17 7.52 -2.22
CA THR A 125 -5.86 7.55 -3.50
C THR A 125 -5.61 6.30 -4.31
N ASP A 126 -4.58 5.53 -3.98
CA ASP A 126 -4.28 4.33 -4.76
C ASP A 126 -3.29 3.47 -3.99
N PHE A 127 -3.17 2.23 -4.41
CA PHE A 127 -2.20 1.32 -3.79
C PHE A 127 -1.78 0.27 -4.80
N ALA A 128 -0.67 -0.38 -4.55
CA ALA A 128 -0.20 -1.44 -5.43
C ALA A 128 0.64 -2.42 -4.63
N LEU A 129 0.48 -3.68 -4.91
CA LEU A 129 1.30 -4.71 -4.28
C LEU A 129 1.96 -5.49 -5.41
N SER A 130 3.24 -5.69 -5.31
CA SER A 130 3.91 -6.52 -6.30
C SER A 130 5.11 -7.20 -5.67
N PRO A 131 5.43 -8.40 -6.11
CA PRO A 131 6.60 -9.09 -5.58
C PRO A 131 7.85 -8.39 -6.06
N MET A 132 8.84 -8.31 -5.19
CA MET A 132 10.07 -7.69 -5.61
C MET A 132 10.89 -8.72 -6.32
N GLN A 133 11.40 -8.33 -7.49
CA GLN A 133 12.13 -9.25 -8.20
C GLN A 133 13.50 -9.27 -7.73
N GLN A 134 14.06 -10.38 -7.57
CA GLN A 134 15.32 -10.44 -7.15
C GLN A 134 16.12 -10.54 -8.32
N GLU A 135 17.01 -9.93 -8.59
CA GLU A 135 17.75 -9.95 -9.70
C GLU A 135 18.54 -11.01 -9.70
N GLN A 136 18.72 -11.72 -10.33
CA GLN A 136 19.38 -12.78 -10.33
C GLN A 136 20.34 -12.83 -11.16
N LYS A 137 20.89 -12.78 -11.46
CA LYS A 137 21.78 -12.88 -12.35
C LYS A 137 22.36 -13.33 -12.39
#